data_c0ad85b863f3b6f1ce7644c93b5bb204
#
_entry.id   c0ad85b863f3b6f1ce7644c93b5bb204
#
_cell.length_a   1.000
_cell.length_b   1.000
_cell.length_c   1.000
_cell.angle_alpha   90.00
_cell.angle_beta   90.00
_cell.angle_gamma   90.00
#
_symmetry.space_group_name_H-M   'P 1'
#
loop_
_entity.id
_entity.type
_entity.pdbx_description
1 polymer ?
#
loop_
_entity_poly.entity_id
_entity_poly.type
_entity_poly.pdbx_seq_one_letter_code
_entity_poly.pdbx_strand_id
1 'polypeptide(L)'
;QAEAKTERKKSLCPHFKTCGGCQYLDMPYEKQLEHKKKEVSELLRPFCRVEEIIGMDDPFHYRNKVHAVMARDRKGHIISGVYKEGTHTVLPVETCLIENKKADEIIGTIRELLPSFKMKVFDEDTGYGFLRHVLVRTAHATGEIMVVLITASPVFPSKNNFVKALRKIHPEITTVVQNVNGRDTSMVLGEKEHVLYGPGFIVDVLCGKKFRISSKSFYQIN
;
A
#
# COMPACT_ATOMS: atom_id res chain seq x y z
N GLN A 1 48.19 -8.88 -10.27
CA GLN A 1 47.08 -7.89 -10.33
C GLN A 1 45.90 -8.53 -9.62
N ALA A 2 45.64 -8.12 -8.39
CA ALA A 2 44.49 -8.56 -7.60
C ALA A 2 43.32 -7.68 -7.98
N GLU A 3 42.32 -8.28 -8.63
CA GLU A 3 41.01 -7.62 -8.85
C GLU A 3 40.34 -7.37 -7.51
N ALA A 4 40.18 -6.11 -7.16
CA ALA A 4 39.40 -5.68 -6.02
C ALA A 4 37.93 -6.13 -6.24
N LYS A 5 37.49 -7.16 -5.51
CA LYS A 5 36.06 -7.50 -5.39
C LYS A 5 35.38 -6.32 -4.75
N THR A 6 34.69 -5.54 -5.56
CA THR A 6 33.77 -4.48 -5.12
C THR A 6 32.70 -5.14 -4.27
N GLU A 7 32.76 -4.99 -2.95
CA GLU A 7 31.67 -5.39 -2.05
C GLU A 7 30.40 -4.69 -2.51
N ARG A 8 29.46 -5.46 -3.07
CA ARG A 8 28.14 -4.94 -3.42
C ARG A 8 27.47 -4.54 -2.12
N LYS A 9 27.37 -3.23 -1.86
CA LYS A 9 26.55 -2.69 -0.76
C LYS A 9 25.19 -3.36 -0.80
N LYS A 10 24.83 -4.00 0.32
CA LYS A 10 23.52 -4.66 0.46
C LYS A 10 22.45 -3.59 0.40
N SER A 11 21.47 -3.73 -0.51
CA SER A 11 20.34 -2.82 -0.59
C SER A 11 19.60 -2.72 0.73
N LEU A 12 19.11 -1.52 1.08
CA LEU A 12 18.27 -1.31 2.27
C LEU A 12 16.96 -2.13 2.21
N CYS A 13 16.42 -2.33 1.01
CA CYS A 13 15.22 -3.11 0.78
C CYS A 13 15.57 -4.43 0.07
N PRO A 14 15.20 -5.60 0.61
CA PRO A 14 15.47 -6.89 -0.02
C PRO A 14 14.74 -7.05 -1.37
N HIS A 15 13.68 -6.28 -1.58
CA HIS A 15 12.83 -6.34 -2.79
C HIS A 15 13.15 -5.26 -3.83
N PHE A 16 14.16 -4.41 -3.60
CA PHE A 16 14.46 -3.24 -4.43
C PHE A 16 14.54 -3.56 -5.92
N LYS A 17 15.18 -4.70 -6.28
CA LYS A 17 15.38 -5.10 -7.69
C LYS A 17 14.19 -5.83 -8.32
N THR A 18 13.17 -6.17 -7.55
CA THR A 18 12.07 -7.03 -8.00
C THR A 18 10.69 -6.42 -7.86
N CYS A 19 10.56 -5.43 -6.97
CA CYS A 19 9.29 -4.78 -6.65
C CYS A 19 8.90 -3.69 -7.65
N GLY A 20 9.88 -2.94 -8.21
CA GLY A 20 9.61 -1.81 -9.10
C GLY A 20 9.02 -0.56 -8.42
N GLY A 21 8.74 -0.60 -7.13
CA GLY A 21 8.10 0.50 -6.40
C GLY A 21 9.01 1.69 -6.06
N CYS A 22 10.33 1.51 -6.13
CA CYS A 22 11.32 2.52 -5.77
C CYS A 22 12.44 2.58 -6.81
N GLN A 23 12.78 3.80 -7.28
CA GLN A 23 13.89 4.01 -8.21
C GLN A 23 15.21 4.37 -7.50
N TYR A 24 15.15 5.03 -6.34
CA TYR A 24 16.33 5.65 -5.71
C TYR A 24 16.66 5.10 -4.32
N LEU A 25 15.95 4.11 -3.82
CA LEU A 25 16.08 3.64 -2.43
C LEU A 25 17.48 3.08 -2.09
N ASP A 26 18.23 2.61 -3.08
CA ASP A 26 19.62 2.17 -2.91
C ASP A 26 20.64 3.32 -2.82
N MET A 27 20.19 4.55 -3.05
CA MET A 27 21.00 5.76 -2.98
C MET A 27 20.78 6.44 -1.64
N PRO A 28 21.84 6.93 -0.94
CA PRO A 28 21.69 7.76 0.26
C PRO A 28 20.74 8.94 -0.03
N TYR A 29 19.94 9.32 0.96
CA TYR A 29 18.86 10.28 0.74
C TYR A 29 19.39 11.66 0.25
N GLU A 30 20.51 12.13 0.79
CA GLU A 30 21.15 13.36 0.35
C GLU A 30 21.51 13.30 -1.14
N LYS A 31 21.99 12.13 -1.60
CA LYS A 31 22.30 11.91 -3.02
C LYS A 31 21.06 11.85 -3.90
N GLN A 32 19.93 11.34 -3.36
CA GLN A 32 18.64 11.41 -4.05
C GLN A 32 18.20 12.87 -4.25
N LEU A 33 18.36 13.72 -3.23
CA LEU A 33 18.04 15.15 -3.31
C LEU A 33 18.93 15.86 -4.32
N GLU A 34 20.25 15.64 -4.28
CA GLU A 34 21.20 16.20 -5.25
C GLU A 34 20.82 15.81 -6.69
N HIS A 35 20.53 14.53 -6.92
CA HIS A 35 20.14 13.99 -8.23
C HIS A 35 18.88 14.68 -8.75
N LYS A 36 17.82 14.72 -7.94
CA LYS A 36 16.55 15.36 -8.30
C LYS A 36 16.70 16.87 -8.56
N LYS A 37 17.50 17.55 -7.72
CA LYS A 37 17.78 18.98 -7.93
C LYS A 37 18.49 19.21 -9.25
N LYS A 38 19.49 18.39 -9.58
CA LYS A 38 20.23 18.46 -10.85
C LYS A 38 19.30 18.27 -12.05
N GLU A 39 18.49 17.23 -12.04
CA GLU A 39 17.55 16.92 -13.11
C GLU A 39 16.56 18.06 -13.36
N VAL A 40 15.93 18.58 -12.30
CA VAL A 40 15.00 19.74 -12.40
C VAL A 40 15.73 20.99 -12.85
N SER A 41 16.97 21.22 -12.38
CA SER A 41 17.77 22.39 -12.80
C SER A 41 18.14 22.34 -14.27
N GLU A 42 18.43 21.15 -14.81
CA GLU A 42 18.71 20.98 -16.24
C GLU A 42 17.46 21.27 -17.09
N LEU A 43 16.31 20.76 -16.68
CA LEU A 43 15.03 20.98 -17.38
C LEU A 43 14.59 22.47 -17.36
N LEU A 44 14.78 23.15 -16.24
CA LEU A 44 14.35 24.55 -16.06
C LEU A 44 15.41 25.59 -16.45
N ARG A 45 16.61 25.15 -16.81
CA ARG A 45 17.74 26.05 -17.17
C ARG A 45 17.38 27.18 -18.14
N PRO A 46 16.55 26.98 -19.18
CA PRO A 46 16.17 28.06 -20.10
C PRO A 46 15.22 29.10 -19.46
N PHE A 47 14.58 28.79 -18.34
CA PHE A 47 13.48 29.58 -17.77
C PHE A 47 13.85 30.24 -16.44
N CYS A 48 14.49 29.51 -15.53
CA CYS A 48 14.81 29.98 -14.19
C CYS A 48 15.94 29.17 -13.54
N ARG A 49 16.48 29.71 -12.46
CA ARG A 49 17.40 29.02 -11.55
C ARG A 49 16.58 28.26 -10.50
N VAL A 50 16.92 26.99 -10.25
CA VAL A 50 16.43 26.21 -9.13
C VAL A 50 17.32 26.47 -7.91
N GLU A 51 16.77 27.04 -6.85
CA GLU A 51 17.55 27.43 -5.66
C GLU A 51 17.78 26.26 -4.73
N GLU A 52 16.73 25.80 -4.04
CA GLU A 52 16.81 24.73 -3.06
C GLU A 52 15.86 23.60 -3.37
N ILE A 53 16.17 22.43 -2.84
CA ILE A 53 15.25 21.29 -2.74
C ILE A 53 14.89 21.11 -1.28
N ILE A 54 13.60 21.07 -0.98
CA ILE A 54 13.09 20.79 0.36
C ILE A 54 12.98 19.29 0.51
N GLY A 55 13.81 18.72 1.38
CA GLY A 55 13.77 17.28 1.70
C GLY A 55 12.80 16.97 2.83
N MET A 56 12.56 15.68 3.04
CA MET A 56 11.86 15.17 4.21
C MET A 56 12.85 14.95 5.34
N ASP A 57 12.45 15.21 6.58
CA ASP A 57 13.24 14.91 7.77
C ASP A 57 13.41 13.39 7.94
N ASP A 58 12.34 12.62 7.72
CA ASP A 58 12.37 11.16 7.66
C ASP A 58 11.75 10.68 6.33
N PRO A 59 12.56 10.19 5.38
CA PRO A 59 12.09 9.75 4.07
C PRO A 59 11.51 8.33 4.06
N PHE A 60 11.18 7.78 5.22
CA PHE A 60 10.60 6.45 5.35
C PHE A 60 9.15 6.50 5.80
N HIS A 61 8.42 5.42 5.52
CA HIS A 61 7.05 5.16 5.99
C HIS A 61 6.04 6.30 5.73
N TYR A 62 6.30 7.13 4.71
CA TYR A 62 5.51 8.31 4.37
C TYR A 62 4.23 8.00 3.59
N ARG A 63 4.14 6.84 2.93
CA ARG A 63 2.96 6.51 2.11
C ARG A 63 1.74 6.33 2.99
N ASN A 64 0.76 7.21 2.80
CA ASN A 64 -0.51 7.20 3.52
C ASN A 64 -1.60 6.35 2.84
N LYS A 65 -1.30 5.76 1.69
CA LYS A 65 -2.16 4.83 0.96
C LYS A 65 -1.36 3.61 0.56
N VAL A 66 -1.69 2.48 1.16
CA VAL A 66 -1.03 1.19 0.95
C VAL A 66 -2.02 0.23 0.30
N HIS A 67 -1.58 -0.48 -0.72
CA HIS A 67 -2.38 -1.42 -1.46
C HIS A 67 -1.65 -2.76 -1.56
N ALA A 68 -2.27 -3.82 -1.01
CA ALA A 68 -1.74 -5.17 -1.08
C ALA A 68 -2.65 -6.09 -1.90
N VAL A 69 -2.05 -6.87 -2.76
CA VAL A 69 -2.68 -8.00 -3.45
C VAL A 69 -2.73 -9.17 -2.49
N MET A 70 -3.85 -9.87 -2.42
CA MET A 70 -4.00 -11.10 -1.66
C MET A 70 -3.91 -12.29 -2.60
N ALA A 71 -2.99 -13.21 -2.35
CA ALA A 71 -2.75 -14.35 -3.23
C ALA A 71 -2.38 -15.63 -2.45
N ARG A 72 -2.13 -16.71 -3.15
CA ARG A 72 -1.50 -17.91 -2.60
C ARG A 72 -0.13 -18.12 -3.22
N ASP A 73 0.80 -18.58 -2.39
CA ASP A 73 2.08 -19.06 -2.89
C ASP A 73 1.94 -20.47 -3.53
N ARG A 74 3.03 -20.96 -4.12
CA ARG A 74 3.07 -22.31 -4.73
C ARG A 74 2.79 -23.45 -3.75
N LYS A 75 2.92 -23.21 -2.44
CA LYS A 75 2.65 -24.16 -1.37
C LYS A 75 1.22 -24.04 -0.82
N GLY A 76 0.44 -23.08 -1.35
CA GLY A 76 -0.93 -22.83 -0.93
C GLY A 76 -1.08 -21.91 0.28
N HIS A 77 0.01 -21.33 0.82
CA HIS A 77 -0.08 -20.36 1.90
C HIS A 77 -0.62 -19.04 1.39
N ILE A 78 -1.43 -18.38 2.21
CA ILE A 78 -1.93 -17.03 1.88
C ILE A 78 -0.79 -16.04 2.07
N ILE A 79 -0.55 -15.25 1.04
CA ILE A 79 0.44 -14.17 1.01
C ILE A 79 -0.23 -12.84 0.69
N SER A 80 0.39 -11.75 1.12
CA SER A 80 0.03 -10.39 0.74
C SER A 80 1.26 -9.67 0.21
N GLY A 81 1.08 -8.80 -0.77
CA GLY A 81 2.20 -8.07 -1.34
C GLY A 81 1.84 -7.28 -2.59
N VAL A 82 2.80 -7.11 -3.46
CA VAL A 82 2.67 -6.35 -4.71
C VAL A 82 3.00 -7.22 -5.91
N TYR A 83 2.52 -6.87 -7.09
CA TYR A 83 2.99 -7.54 -8.30
C TYR A 83 4.45 -7.19 -8.56
N LYS A 84 5.24 -8.19 -8.96
CA LYS A 84 6.57 -7.94 -9.52
C LYS A 84 6.42 -7.10 -10.77
N GLU A 85 7.34 -6.18 -10.98
CA GLU A 85 7.33 -5.28 -12.12
C GLU A 85 7.15 -6.07 -13.44
N GLY A 86 6.19 -5.63 -14.26
CA GLY A 86 5.88 -6.24 -15.56
C GLY A 86 5.27 -7.64 -15.52
N THR A 87 4.81 -8.12 -14.34
CA THR A 87 4.24 -9.47 -14.20
C THR A 87 2.96 -9.48 -13.37
N HIS A 88 2.22 -10.60 -13.43
CA HIS A 88 1.10 -10.91 -12.53
C HIS A 88 1.51 -11.76 -11.31
N THR A 89 2.81 -11.99 -11.13
CA THR A 89 3.31 -12.76 -9.98
C THR A 89 3.37 -11.87 -8.74
N VAL A 90 2.71 -12.28 -7.67
CA VAL A 90 2.73 -11.55 -6.40
C VAL A 90 4.06 -11.80 -5.68
N LEU A 91 4.75 -10.72 -5.37
CA LEU A 91 5.91 -10.69 -4.50
C LEU A 91 5.42 -10.52 -3.06
N PRO A 92 5.67 -11.49 -2.15
CA PRO A 92 5.29 -11.32 -0.76
C PRO A 92 6.04 -10.14 -0.13
N VAL A 93 5.31 -9.22 0.49
CA VAL A 93 5.86 -8.09 1.23
C VAL A 93 5.16 -8.04 2.58
N GLU A 94 5.92 -8.21 3.65
CA GLU A 94 5.40 -8.13 5.02
C GLU A 94 5.57 -6.73 5.60
N THR A 95 6.69 -6.10 5.27
CA THR A 95 7.01 -4.73 5.66
C THR A 95 7.66 -4.00 4.51
N CYS A 96 7.33 -2.72 4.36
CA CYS A 96 7.89 -1.87 3.32
C CYS A 96 8.49 -0.59 3.94
N LEU A 97 9.67 -0.20 3.50
CA LEU A 97 10.37 0.97 4.04
C LEU A 97 9.67 2.31 3.73
N ILE A 98 8.82 2.36 2.72
CA ILE A 98 8.11 3.59 2.35
C ILE A 98 6.62 3.57 2.72
N GLU A 99 6.03 2.39 2.98
CA GLU A 99 4.64 2.26 3.38
C GLU A 99 4.45 2.53 4.87
N ASN A 100 3.27 3.01 5.25
CA ASN A 100 2.94 3.25 6.64
C ASN A 100 2.97 1.94 7.42
N LYS A 101 3.73 1.89 8.52
CA LYS A 101 3.92 0.68 9.34
C LYS A 101 2.61 0.08 9.83
N LYS A 102 1.68 0.93 10.25
CA LYS A 102 0.38 0.48 10.76
C LYS A 102 -0.47 -0.15 9.64
N ALA A 103 -0.33 0.34 8.42
CA ALA A 103 -0.98 -0.28 7.26
C ALA A 103 -0.44 -1.69 6.99
N ASP A 104 0.89 -1.89 7.07
CA ASP A 104 1.51 -3.21 6.91
C ASP A 104 1.03 -4.19 7.99
N GLU A 105 0.98 -3.74 9.27
CA GLU A 105 0.48 -4.54 10.39
C GLU A 105 -0.98 -4.96 10.17
N ILE A 106 -1.85 -4.04 9.76
CA ILE A 106 -3.27 -4.32 9.49
C ILE A 106 -3.43 -5.32 8.36
N ILE A 107 -2.66 -5.17 7.26
CA ILE A 107 -2.68 -6.11 6.13
C ILE A 107 -2.24 -7.51 6.59
N GLY A 108 -1.17 -7.59 7.38
CA GLY A 108 -0.70 -8.84 8.00
C GLY A 108 -1.78 -9.51 8.83
N THR A 109 -2.44 -8.75 9.72
CA THR A 109 -3.55 -9.26 10.55
C THR A 109 -4.72 -9.76 9.71
N ILE A 110 -5.10 -9.04 8.65
CA ILE A 110 -6.15 -9.48 7.73
C ILE A 110 -5.77 -10.84 7.12
N ARG A 111 -4.53 -10.98 6.60
CA ARG A 111 -4.02 -12.22 6.04
C ARG A 111 -4.14 -13.39 7.03
N GLU A 112 -3.78 -13.17 8.29
CA GLU A 112 -3.85 -14.18 9.35
C GLU A 112 -5.28 -14.56 9.75
N LEU A 113 -6.22 -13.64 9.67
CA LEU A 113 -7.62 -13.87 10.00
C LEU A 113 -8.37 -14.70 8.92
N LEU A 114 -7.95 -14.62 7.64
CA LEU A 114 -8.68 -15.24 6.53
C LEU A 114 -8.99 -16.74 6.74
N PRO A 115 -8.04 -17.60 7.20
CA PRO A 115 -8.33 -19.02 7.44
C PRO A 115 -9.40 -19.25 8.49
N SER A 116 -9.36 -18.48 9.60
CA SER A 116 -10.32 -18.61 10.71
C SER A 116 -11.75 -18.29 10.29
N PHE A 117 -11.92 -17.45 9.29
CA PHE A 117 -13.22 -17.10 8.71
C PHE A 117 -13.55 -17.89 7.44
N LYS A 118 -12.72 -18.88 7.06
CA LYS A 118 -12.87 -19.69 5.84
C LYS A 118 -12.97 -18.82 4.57
N MET A 119 -12.36 -17.63 4.60
CA MET A 119 -12.32 -16.73 3.46
C MET A 119 -11.20 -17.13 2.49
N LYS A 120 -11.58 -17.34 1.22
CA LYS A 120 -10.64 -17.67 0.16
C LYS A 120 -10.10 -16.38 -0.45
N VAL A 121 -8.81 -16.32 -0.71
CA VAL A 121 -8.25 -15.28 -1.59
C VAL A 121 -8.69 -15.55 -3.02
N PHE A 122 -8.86 -14.48 -3.79
CA PHE A 122 -9.24 -14.57 -5.19
C PHE A 122 -8.03 -15.04 -6.01
N ASP A 123 -8.30 -15.93 -6.94
CA ASP A 123 -7.32 -16.47 -7.87
C ASP A 123 -7.68 -15.92 -9.25
N GLU A 124 -6.80 -15.12 -9.83
CA GLU A 124 -7.01 -14.43 -11.11
C GLU A 124 -7.06 -15.42 -12.29
N ASP A 125 -6.32 -16.56 -12.19
CA ASP A 125 -6.25 -17.55 -13.28
C ASP A 125 -7.54 -18.38 -13.37
N THR A 126 -8.14 -18.69 -12.21
CA THR A 126 -9.35 -19.51 -12.15
C THR A 126 -10.64 -18.69 -12.03
N GLY A 127 -10.54 -17.40 -11.66
CA GLY A 127 -11.67 -16.53 -11.39
C GLY A 127 -12.44 -16.87 -10.11
N TYR A 128 -11.88 -17.73 -9.24
CA TYR A 128 -12.51 -18.15 -8.02
C TYR A 128 -11.87 -17.54 -6.77
N GLY A 129 -12.70 -17.28 -5.77
CA GLY A 129 -12.27 -16.74 -4.50
C GLY A 129 -13.10 -15.53 -4.10
N PHE A 130 -12.67 -14.87 -3.01
CA PHE A 130 -13.44 -13.78 -2.43
C PHE A 130 -12.62 -12.51 -2.28
N LEU A 131 -11.54 -12.53 -1.48
CA LEU A 131 -10.73 -11.34 -1.21
C LEU A 131 -9.63 -11.19 -2.27
N ARG A 132 -9.67 -10.10 -3.02
CA ARG A 132 -8.70 -9.76 -4.06
C ARG A 132 -7.57 -8.90 -3.52
N HIS A 133 -7.94 -7.77 -2.90
CA HIS A 133 -6.98 -6.78 -2.42
C HIS A 133 -7.41 -6.21 -1.09
N VAL A 134 -6.44 -5.65 -0.38
CA VAL A 134 -6.65 -4.81 0.80
C VAL A 134 -6.00 -3.46 0.53
N LEU A 135 -6.77 -2.39 0.74
CA LEU A 135 -6.26 -1.03 0.66
C LEU A 135 -6.43 -0.38 2.03
N VAL A 136 -5.33 0.17 2.55
CA VAL A 136 -5.34 0.91 3.81
C VAL A 136 -4.98 2.37 3.53
N ARG A 137 -5.77 3.28 4.08
CA ARG A 137 -5.47 4.72 4.07
C ARG A 137 -5.29 5.19 5.50
N THR A 138 -4.26 5.97 5.72
CA THR A 138 -3.95 6.58 7.02
C THR A 138 -3.94 8.09 6.88
N ALA A 139 -4.59 8.78 7.81
CA ALA A 139 -4.53 10.23 7.91
C ALA A 139 -3.34 10.63 8.77
N HIS A 140 -2.47 11.49 8.26
CA HIS A 140 -1.22 11.85 8.94
C HIS A 140 -1.46 12.69 10.21
N ALA A 141 -2.30 13.71 10.11
CA ALA A 141 -2.52 14.65 11.21
C ALA A 141 -3.53 14.15 12.25
N THR A 142 -4.52 13.35 11.84
CA THR A 142 -5.58 12.88 12.75
C THR A 142 -5.35 11.45 13.27
N GLY A 143 -4.50 10.67 12.59
CA GLY A 143 -4.29 9.25 12.89
C GLY A 143 -5.46 8.35 12.48
N GLU A 144 -6.49 8.87 11.81
CA GLU A 144 -7.61 8.06 11.35
C GLU A 144 -7.20 7.04 10.29
N ILE A 145 -7.77 5.84 10.36
CA ILE A 145 -7.42 4.73 9.47
C ILE A 145 -8.68 4.17 8.80
N MET A 146 -8.61 4.06 7.48
CA MET A 146 -9.60 3.37 6.66
C MET A 146 -9.03 2.07 6.11
N VAL A 147 -9.77 0.99 6.27
CA VAL A 147 -9.50 -0.31 5.63
C VAL A 147 -10.55 -0.55 4.56
N VAL A 148 -10.11 -0.82 3.34
CA VAL A 148 -10.98 -1.20 2.21
C VAL A 148 -10.66 -2.63 1.81
N LEU A 149 -11.66 -3.50 1.91
CA LEU A 149 -11.59 -4.89 1.49
C LEU A 149 -12.18 -5.02 0.09
N ILE A 150 -11.33 -5.30 -0.90
CA ILE A 150 -11.76 -5.44 -2.29
C ILE A 150 -12.12 -6.91 -2.52
N THR A 151 -13.40 -7.16 -2.80
CA THR A 151 -13.97 -8.51 -2.88
C THR A 151 -14.55 -8.78 -4.27
N ALA A 152 -14.45 -10.02 -4.74
CA ALA A 152 -15.03 -10.43 -6.02
C ALA A 152 -16.57 -10.52 -5.98
N SER A 153 -17.15 -10.67 -4.79
CA SER A 153 -18.60 -10.83 -4.59
C SER A 153 -19.12 -9.84 -3.54
N PRO A 154 -20.37 -9.35 -3.66
CA PRO A 154 -21.00 -8.52 -2.64
C PRO A 154 -21.35 -9.31 -1.37
N VAL A 155 -21.50 -10.63 -1.47
CA VAL A 155 -21.84 -11.49 -0.33
C VAL A 155 -20.58 -11.71 0.52
N PHE A 156 -20.57 -11.13 1.71
CA PHE A 156 -19.48 -11.26 2.67
C PHE A 156 -19.90 -12.13 3.86
N PRO A 157 -19.56 -13.42 3.85
CA PRO A 157 -19.90 -14.32 4.96
C PRO A 157 -19.25 -13.86 6.27
N SER A 158 -20.03 -13.88 7.36
CA SER A 158 -19.53 -13.51 8.70
C SER A 158 -18.90 -12.11 8.81
N LYS A 159 -19.29 -11.15 7.94
CA LYS A 159 -18.70 -9.83 7.87
C LYS A 159 -18.59 -9.11 9.23
N ASN A 160 -19.66 -9.19 10.05
CA ASN A 160 -19.70 -8.51 11.34
C ASN A 160 -18.67 -9.10 12.32
N ASN A 161 -18.54 -10.43 12.35
CA ASN A 161 -17.57 -11.12 13.21
C ASN A 161 -16.12 -10.86 12.73
N PHE A 162 -15.90 -10.84 11.42
CA PHE A 162 -14.60 -10.50 10.84
C PHE A 162 -14.18 -9.08 11.23
N VAL A 163 -15.04 -8.10 11.00
CA VAL A 163 -14.77 -6.70 11.35
C VAL A 163 -14.55 -6.53 12.85
N LYS A 164 -15.33 -7.24 13.69
CA LYS A 164 -15.15 -7.24 15.14
C LYS A 164 -13.80 -7.84 15.55
N ALA A 165 -13.37 -8.94 14.94
CA ALA A 165 -12.07 -9.58 15.20
C ALA A 165 -10.91 -8.67 14.78
N LEU A 166 -10.97 -8.08 13.59
CA LEU A 166 -9.98 -7.13 13.10
C LEU A 166 -9.84 -5.92 14.03
N ARG A 167 -10.96 -5.32 14.43
CA ARG A 167 -10.97 -4.17 15.33
C ARG A 167 -10.62 -4.48 16.77
N LYS A 168 -10.73 -5.72 17.20
CA LYS A 168 -10.24 -6.15 18.53
C LYS A 168 -8.71 -6.06 18.59
N ILE A 169 -8.03 -6.33 17.48
CA ILE A 169 -6.57 -6.26 17.35
C ILE A 169 -6.13 -4.83 17.02
N HIS A 170 -6.88 -4.16 16.15
CA HIS A 170 -6.62 -2.79 15.68
C HIS A 170 -7.78 -1.84 16.03
N PRO A 171 -7.92 -1.43 17.30
CA PRO A 171 -9.02 -0.55 17.74
C PRO A 171 -8.96 0.85 17.11
N GLU A 172 -7.79 1.27 16.62
CA GLU A 172 -7.54 2.53 15.93
C GLU A 172 -8.20 2.64 14.56
N ILE A 173 -8.70 1.54 13.97
CA ILE A 173 -9.40 1.57 12.70
C ILE A 173 -10.69 2.39 12.84
N THR A 174 -10.74 3.51 12.12
CA THR A 174 -11.87 4.45 12.10
C THR A 174 -13.03 3.92 11.27
N THR A 175 -12.73 3.29 10.13
CA THR A 175 -13.76 2.79 9.22
C THR A 175 -13.28 1.58 8.41
N VAL A 176 -14.23 0.66 8.10
CA VAL A 176 -14.02 -0.49 7.23
C VAL A 176 -15.05 -0.46 6.12
N VAL A 177 -14.59 -0.56 4.90
CA VAL A 177 -15.41 -0.53 3.68
C VAL A 177 -15.17 -1.81 2.88
N GLN A 178 -16.23 -2.43 2.38
CA GLN A 178 -16.16 -3.43 1.34
C GLN A 178 -16.34 -2.74 -0.01
N ASN A 179 -15.38 -2.92 -0.91
CA ASN A 179 -15.50 -2.52 -2.30
C ASN A 179 -15.66 -3.77 -3.15
N VAL A 180 -16.72 -3.82 -3.98
CA VAL A 180 -17.03 -5.00 -4.79
C VAL A 180 -16.47 -4.81 -6.19
N ASN A 181 -15.51 -5.65 -6.56
CA ASN A 181 -14.94 -5.72 -7.89
C ASN A 181 -14.85 -7.18 -8.36
N GLY A 182 -15.91 -7.66 -8.99
CA GLY A 182 -15.97 -9.00 -9.61
C GLY A 182 -15.61 -9.01 -11.09
N ARG A 183 -15.11 -7.89 -11.63
CA ARG A 183 -14.75 -7.78 -13.06
C ARG A 183 -13.33 -8.28 -13.32
N ASP A 184 -13.13 -8.80 -14.50
CA ASP A 184 -11.80 -9.02 -15.06
C ASP A 184 -11.29 -7.68 -15.61
N THR A 185 -10.51 -6.96 -14.81
CA THR A 185 -10.03 -5.60 -15.11
C THR A 185 -8.81 -5.26 -14.29
N SER A 186 -7.91 -4.47 -14.85
CA SER A 186 -6.76 -3.90 -14.14
C SER A 186 -7.15 -2.86 -13.06
N MET A 187 -8.41 -2.42 -13.06
CA MET A 187 -8.91 -1.50 -12.04
C MET A 187 -9.07 -2.22 -10.70
N VAL A 188 -8.39 -1.73 -9.67
CA VAL A 188 -8.44 -2.31 -8.32
C VAL A 188 -9.81 -2.12 -7.68
N LEU A 189 -10.36 -0.89 -7.73
CA LEU A 189 -11.64 -0.56 -7.12
C LEU A 189 -12.80 -0.72 -8.10
N GLY A 190 -13.83 -1.43 -7.65
CA GLY A 190 -15.12 -1.49 -8.35
C GLY A 190 -16.02 -0.30 -8.02
N GLU A 191 -17.22 -0.31 -8.59
CA GLU A 191 -18.17 0.80 -8.46
C GLU A 191 -18.95 0.76 -7.15
N LYS A 192 -19.32 -0.46 -6.69
CA LYS A 192 -20.18 -0.67 -5.52
C LYS A 192 -19.37 -0.77 -4.23
N GLU A 193 -19.83 -0.06 -3.21
CA GLU A 193 -19.24 -0.07 -1.89
C GLU A 193 -20.30 -0.26 -0.80
N HIS A 194 -19.88 -0.94 0.27
CA HIS A 194 -20.68 -1.13 1.48
C HIS A 194 -19.84 -0.74 2.69
N VAL A 195 -20.32 0.18 3.49
CA VAL A 195 -19.68 0.51 4.77
C VAL A 195 -19.99 -0.62 5.76
N LEU A 196 -18.94 -1.29 6.23
CA LEU A 196 -19.05 -2.38 7.20
C LEU A 196 -18.93 -1.87 8.63
N TYR A 197 -18.17 -0.78 8.84
CA TYR A 197 -17.97 -0.14 10.12
C TYR A 197 -17.57 1.33 9.94
N GLY A 198 -17.99 2.18 10.86
CA GLY A 198 -17.63 3.60 10.90
C GLY A 198 -18.34 4.44 9.82
N PRO A 199 -17.83 5.65 9.53
CA PRO A 199 -18.50 6.60 8.66
C PRO A 199 -18.29 6.35 7.15
N GLY A 200 -17.42 5.43 6.73
CA GLY A 200 -17.08 5.18 5.33
C GLY A 200 -16.07 6.18 4.73
N PHE A 201 -15.47 7.02 5.56
CA PHE A 201 -14.42 7.97 5.19
C PHE A 201 -13.50 8.23 6.39
N ILE A 202 -12.36 8.84 6.14
CA ILE A 202 -11.46 9.42 7.15
C ILE A 202 -11.30 10.91 6.89
N VAL A 203 -10.86 11.63 7.91
CA VAL A 203 -10.54 13.06 7.81
C VAL A 203 -9.06 13.26 8.08
N ASP A 204 -8.39 14.01 7.24
CA ASP A 204 -7.04 14.49 7.50
C ASP A 204 -6.99 16.02 7.52
N VAL A 205 -5.93 16.60 8.08
CA VAL A 205 -5.72 18.03 8.15
C VAL A 205 -4.42 18.38 7.43
N LEU A 206 -4.52 19.25 6.45
CA LEU A 206 -3.38 19.77 5.71
C LEU A 206 -3.49 21.30 5.62
N CYS A 207 -2.43 22.01 6.03
CA CYS A 207 -2.40 23.48 6.05
C CYS A 207 -3.61 24.11 6.77
N GLY A 208 -4.03 23.52 7.91
CA GLY A 208 -5.18 23.97 8.70
C GLY A 208 -6.55 23.70 8.08
N LYS A 209 -6.63 23.01 6.94
CA LYS A 209 -7.89 22.63 6.28
C LYS A 209 -8.18 21.14 6.47
N LYS A 210 -9.46 20.83 6.73
CA LYS A 210 -9.93 19.45 6.87
C LYS A 210 -10.31 18.87 5.51
N PHE A 211 -9.78 17.69 5.21
CA PHE A 211 -10.07 16.93 3.99
C PHE A 211 -10.80 15.64 4.33
N ARG A 212 -11.99 15.46 3.79
CA ARG A 212 -12.72 14.20 3.86
C ARG A 212 -12.24 13.27 2.75
N ILE A 213 -11.71 12.11 3.12
CA ILE A 213 -11.08 11.15 2.22
C ILE A 213 -11.92 9.88 2.19
N SER A 214 -12.50 9.55 1.04
CA SER A 214 -13.17 8.27 0.77
C SER A 214 -12.19 7.24 0.21
N SER A 215 -12.63 6.00 0.03
CA SER A 215 -11.85 4.93 -0.63
C SER A 215 -11.32 5.35 -2.01
N LYS A 216 -12.12 6.10 -2.78
CA LYS A 216 -11.85 6.53 -4.16
C LYS A 216 -11.27 7.93 -4.30
N SER A 217 -11.23 8.73 -3.23
CA SER A 217 -10.69 10.08 -3.30
C SER A 217 -9.23 10.07 -3.76
N PHE A 218 -8.87 10.97 -4.68
CA PHE A 218 -7.48 11.31 -4.87
C PHE A 218 -7.01 12.13 -3.66
N TYR A 219 -5.94 11.70 -3.04
CA TYR A 219 -5.22 12.40 -1.98
C TYR A 219 -3.76 12.04 -2.12
N GLN A 220 -2.88 13.02 -2.10
CA GLN A 220 -1.45 12.79 -2.34
C GLN A 220 -0.89 11.78 -1.33
N ILE A 221 -0.12 10.81 -1.82
CA ILE A 221 0.39 9.70 -0.99
C ILE A 221 1.67 10.03 -0.22
N ASN A 222 2.22 11.21 -0.50
CA ASN A 222 3.41 11.74 0.17
C ASN A 222 3.07 13.06 0.86
#